data_ad60060492be8930f376319dc933873b
#
_entry.id   ad60060492be8930f376319dc933873b
#
_cell.length_a   1.000
_cell.length_b   1.000
_cell.length_c   1.000
_cell.angle_alpha   90.00
_cell.angle_beta   90.00
_cell.angle_gamma   90.00
#
_symmetry.space_group_name_H-M   'P 1'
#
loop_
_entity.id
_entity.type
_entity.pdbx_description
1 polymer ?
#
loop_
_entity_poly.entity_id
_entity_poly.type
_entity_poly.pdbx_seq_one_letter_code
_entity_poly.pdbx_strand_id
1 'polypeptide(L)'
;SKYSGLRISKEAAMILAMRVALYEGSWEKYHKGTEFSETDNSDYFFKEVMKWGDELFKAGLSLNTDAMDNEAVNPGDAFAHLFNKDDLSKITEAVFWKKYAGDGVFHGLGGLLGGGVVDNDGPAGVSKSLVDNYLNADGTFINPNDEKYKDFNATFEKRDPRLIQSVMNTGAKFRSTAKGSKPMNVRAYDNTGTCLLYTSP
;
A
#
# COMPACT_ATOMS: atom_id res chain seq x y z
N SER A 1 15.59 10.64 -18.24
CA SER A 1 14.65 11.61 -18.83
C SER A 1 14.26 12.66 -17.80
N LYS A 2 14.22 13.95 -18.17
CA LYS A 2 13.81 15.05 -17.28
C LYS A 2 12.39 14.89 -16.71
N TYR A 3 11.58 14.05 -17.33
CA TYR A 3 10.17 13.84 -16.99
C TYR A 3 9.84 12.39 -16.63
N SER A 4 10.82 11.62 -16.16
CA SER A 4 10.61 10.21 -15.79
C SER A 4 9.43 10.08 -14.81
N GLY A 5 8.38 9.41 -15.25
CA GLY A 5 7.17 9.17 -14.46
C GLY A 5 6.23 10.36 -14.24
N LEU A 6 6.61 11.60 -14.62
CA LEU A 6 5.76 12.79 -14.48
C LEU A 6 4.82 13.03 -15.66
N ARG A 7 4.95 12.24 -16.71
CA ARG A 7 4.08 12.26 -17.89
C ARG A 7 3.71 10.85 -18.27
N ILE A 8 2.59 10.68 -18.94
CA ILE A 8 2.15 9.39 -19.45
C ILE A 8 3.21 8.86 -20.41
N SER A 9 3.73 7.69 -20.12
CA SER A 9 4.66 6.93 -20.93
C SER A 9 3.96 5.74 -21.58
N LYS A 10 4.68 5.00 -22.45
CA LYS A 10 4.19 3.75 -23.02
C LYS A 10 3.85 2.74 -21.92
N GLU A 11 4.71 2.62 -20.90
CA GLU A 11 4.52 1.74 -19.75
C GLU A 11 3.30 2.11 -18.92
N ALA A 12 3.06 3.40 -18.71
CA ALA A 12 1.85 3.88 -18.03
C ALA A 12 0.58 3.52 -18.81
N ALA A 13 0.62 3.61 -20.15
CA ALA A 13 -0.50 3.19 -20.98
C ALA A 13 -0.74 1.68 -20.93
N MET A 14 0.31 0.86 -20.90
CA MET A 14 0.21 -0.59 -20.74
C MET A 14 -0.40 -0.96 -19.38
N ILE A 15 0.03 -0.31 -18.29
CA ILE A 15 -0.54 -0.51 -16.95
C ILE A 15 -2.03 -0.15 -16.93
N LEU A 16 -2.40 0.94 -17.57
CA LEU A 16 -3.81 1.32 -17.68
C LEU A 16 -4.60 0.26 -18.45
N ALA A 17 -4.07 -0.23 -19.57
CA ALA A 17 -4.71 -1.28 -20.35
C ALA A 17 -4.92 -2.56 -19.52
N MET A 18 -3.90 -2.98 -18.75
CA MET A 18 -4.02 -4.12 -17.82
C MET A 18 -5.12 -3.90 -16.78
N ARG A 19 -5.16 -2.72 -16.17
CA ARG A 19 -6.18 -2.41 -15.13
C ARG A 19 -7.59 -2.43 -15.70
N VAL A 20 -7.79 -1.85 -16.89
CA VAL A 20 -9.08 -1.86 -17.57
C VAL A 20 -9.49 -3.30 -17.92
N ALA A 21 -8.57 -4.07 -18.51
CA ALA A 21 -8.85 -5.45 -18.87
C ALA A 21 -9.12 -6.33 -17.63
N LEU A 22 -8.39 -6.14 -16.53
CA LEU A 22 -8.63 -6.88 -15.29
C LEU A 22 -10.00 -6.55 -14.71
N TYR A 23 -10.36 -5.26 -14.70
CA TYR A 23 -11.68 -4.83 -14.23
C TYR A 23 -12.79 -5.46 -15.06
N GLU A 24 -12.72 -5.33 -16.37
CA GLU A 24 -13.73 -5.84 -17.28
C GLU A 24 -13.84 -7.35 -17.24
N GLY A 25 -12.72 -8.06 -17.26
CA GLY A 25 -12.72 -9.52 -17.14
C GLY A 25 -13.32 -10.00 -15.82
N SER A 26 -13.05 -9.29 -14.72
CA SER A 26 -13.65 -9.61 -13.43
C SER A 26 -15.15 -9.30 -13.43
N TRP A 27 -15.52 -8.16 -14.00
CA TRP A 27 -16.93 -7.77 -14.11
C TRP A 27 -17.74 -8.81 -14.86
N GLU A 28 -17.34 -9.17 -16.07
CA GLU A 28 -18.04 -10.16 -16.88
C GLU A 28 -18.12 -11.54 -16.19
N LYS A 29 -17.03 -11.97 -15.57
CA LYS A 29 -16.97 -13.25 -14.88
C LYS A 29 -18.01 -13.35 -13.75
N TYR A 30 -18.13 -12.31 -12.93
CA TYR A 30 -18.98 -12.33 -11.74
C TYR A 30 -20.42 -11.88 -12.01
N HIS A 31 -20.68 -11.23 -13.13
CA HIS A 31 -22.02 -10.77 -13.52
C HIS A 31 -22.65 -11.56 -14.67
N LYS A 32 -22.01 -12.64 -15.12
CA LYS A 32 -22.51 -13.50 -16.18
C LYS A 32 -23.95 -13.94 -15.93
N GLY A 33 -24.81 -13.72 -16.93
CA GLY A 33 -26.23 -14.09 -16.87
C GLY A 33 -27.11 -13.17 -16.02
N THR A 34 -26.58 -12.01 -15.63
CA THR A 34 -27.35 -10.94 -15.01
C THR A 34 -27.69 -9.86 -16.03
N GLU A 35 -28.51 -8.88 -15.63
CA GLU A 35 -28.83 -7.69 -16.46
C GLU A 35 -27.58 -6.85 -16.83
N PHE A 36 -26.44 -7.07 -16.16
CA PHE A 36 -25.21 -6.33 -16.37
C PHE A 36 -24.24 -7.01 -17.34
N SER A 37 -24.37 -8.31 -17.59
CA SER A 37 -23.57 -9.05 -18.56
C SER A 37 -24.30 -10.30 -19.05
N GLU A 38 -24.70 -10.30 -20.33
CA GLU A 38 -25.34 -11.49 -20.96
C GLU A 38 -24.30 -12.58 -21.29
N THR A 39 -23.09 -12.16 -21.61
CA THR A 39 -21.99 -13.04 -22.07
C THR A 39 -20.85 -13.05 -21.06
N ASP A 40 -19.93 -13.98 -21.26
CA ASP A 40 -18.71 -14.10 -20.48
C ASP A 40 -17.49 -14.09 -21.42
N ASN A 41 -16.90 -12.91 -21.59
CA ASN A 41 -15.64 -12.74 -22.31
C ASN A 41 -14.44 -12.59 -21.36
N SER A 42 -14.59 -12.97 -20.10
CA SER A 42 -13.57 -12.78 -19.07
C SER A 42 -12.19 -13.35 -19.47
N ASP A 43 -12.20 -14.52 -20.13
CA ASP A 43 -10.95 -15.15 -20.62
C ASP A 43 -10.18 -14.30 -21.63
N TYR A 44 -10.89 -13.57 -22.51
CA TYR A 44 -10.26 -12.65 -23.44
C TYR A 44 -9.55 -11.52 -22.67
N PHE A 45 -10.24 -10.90 -21.75
CA PHE A 45 -9.70 -9.79 -20.97
C PHE A 45 -8.53 -10.23 -20.08
N PHE A 46 -8.60 -11.41 -19.45
CA PHE A 46 -7.49 -11.92 -18.65
C PHE A 46 -6.27 -12.26 -19.50
N LYS A 47 -6.44 -12.72 -20.76
CA LYS A 47 -5.34 -12.88 -21.70
C LYS A 47 -4.70 -11.56 -22.08
N GLU A 48 -5.49 -10.50 -22.26
CA GLU A 48 -4.95 -9.13 -22.48
C GLU A 48 -4.16 -8.63 -21.27
N VAL A 49 -4.60 -8.92 -20.02
CA VAL A 49 -3.82 -8.61 -18.81
C VAL A 49 -2.45 -9.28 -18.87
N MET A 50 -2.41 -10.57 -19.15
CA MET A 50 -1.15 -11.33 -19.23
C MET A 50 -0.23 -10.78 -20.31
N LYS A 51 -0.77 -10.52 -21.50
CA LYS A 51 -0.03 -9.98 -22.64
C LYS A 51 0.64 -8.65 -22.32
N TRP A 52 -0.09 -7.70 -21.74
CA TRP A 52 0.47 -6.41 -21.39
C TRP A 52 1.43 -6.48 -20.20
N GLY A 53 1.21 -7.43 -19.28
CA GLY A 53 2.15 -7.75 -18.21
C GLY A 53 3.49 -8.23 -18.74
N ASP A 54 3.48 -9.17 -19.67
CA ASP A 54 4.70 -9.68 -20.32
C ASP A 54 5.47 -8.57 -21.04
N GLU A 55 4.77 -7.66 -21.71
CA GLU A 55 5.39 -6.51 -22.37
C GLU A 55 6.03 -5.53 -21.38
N LEU A 56 5.42 -5.33 -20.21
CA LEU A 56 5.99 -4.52 -19.15
C LEU A 56 7.27 -5.13 -18.56
N PHE A 57 7.30 -6.44 -18.33
CA PHE A 57 8.52 -7.12 -17.88
C PHE A 57 9.64 -7.04 -18.92
N LYS A 58 9.32 -7.17 -20.21
CA LYS A 58 10.30 -6.98 -21.31
C LYS A 58 10.80 -5.53 -21.37
N ALA A 59 10.01 -4.55 -20.95
CA ALA A 59 10.42 -3.16 -20.89
C ALA A 59 11.41 -2.84 -19.76
N GLY A 60 11.74 -3.85 -18.91
CA GLY A 60 12.74 -3.72 -17.85
C GLY A 60 12.22 -3.10 -16.57
N LEU A 61 10.90 -3.07 -16.36
CA LEU A 61 10.36 -2.69 -15.05
C LEU A 61 10.74 -3.73 -14.00
N SER A 62 11.15 -3.25 -12.85
CA SER A 62 11.52 -4.08 -11.70
C SER A 62 10.96 -3.47 -10.42
N LEU A 63 10.67 -4.34 -9.45
CA LEU A 63 10.24 -3.91 -8.14
C LEU A 63 11.35 -3.12 -7.43
N ASN A 64 10.95 -2.12 -6.68
CA ASN A 64 11.88 -1.38 -5.84
C ASN A 64 12.44 -2.28 -4.73
N THR A 65 13.73 -2.20 -4.51
CA THR A 65 14.43 -2.93 -3.45
C THR A 65 15.34 -1.98 -2.67
N ASP A 66 15.76 -2.37 -1.48
CA ASP A 66 16.68 -1.57 -0.67
C ASP A 66 18.01 -1.27 -1.39
N ALA A 67 18.44 -2.17 -2.28
CA ALA A 67 19.62 -1.96 -3.10
C ALA A 67 19.42 -0.87 -4.17
N MET A 68 18.20 -0.66 -4.63
CA MET A 68 17.83 0.38 -5.60
C MET A 68 17.49 1.69 -4.88
N ASP A 69 17.00 1.59 -3.66
CA ASP A 69 16.59 2.70 -2.81
C ASP A 69 17.70 3.07 -1.82
N ASN A 70 18.66 3.86 -2.29
CA ASN A 70 19.80 4.32 -1.49
C ASN A 70 19.40 5.16 -0.26
N GLU A 71 18.12 5.52 -0.15
CA GLU A 71 17.58 6.32 0.95
C GLU A 71 16.73 5.46 1.90
N ALA A 72 16.68 4.14 1.68
CA ALA A 72 16.05 3.23 2.63
C ALA A 72 16.72 3.36 3.99
N VAL A 73 15.93 3.69 5.00
CA VAL A 73 16.45 3.93 6.36
C VAL A 73 16.67 2.62 7.10
N ASN A 74 15.85 1.64 6.81
CA ASN A 74 15.95 0.31 7.38
C ASN A 74 15.87 -0.73 6.27
N PRO A 75 16.54 -1.87 6.40
CA PRO A 75 16.35 -2.98 5.48
C PRO A 75 14.86 -3.38 5.40
N GLY A 76 14.34 -3.47 4.19
CA GLY A 76 12.95 -3.77 3.94
C GLY A 76 12.02 -2.57 3.78
N ASP A 77 12.49 -1.32 3.95
CA ASP A 77 11.66 -0.12 3.83
C ASP A 77 11.36 0.31 2.38
N ALA A 78 11.95 -0.33 1.40
CA ALA A 78 11.84 0.05 0.00
C ALA A 78 10.39 0.14 -0.52
N PHE A 79 9.50 -0.72 -0.01
CA PHE A 79 8.07 -0.66 -0.35
C PHE A 79 7.41 0.62 0.18
N ALA A 80 7.67 1.00 1.44
CA ALA A 80 7.10 2.21 2.03
C ALA A 80 7.56 3.48 1.29
N HIS A 81 8.80 3.47 0.77
CA HIS A 81 9.36 4.59 0.03
C HIS A 81 8.64 4.89 -1.29
N LEU A 82 7.96 3.93 -1.90
CA LEU A 82 7.11 4.18 -3.06
C LEU A 82 5.97 5.18 -2.77
N PHE A 83 5.57 5.30 -1.51
CA PHE A 83 4.41 6.09 -1.10
C PHE A 83 4.76 7.34 -0.29
N ASN A 84 5.98 7.45 0.19
CA ASN A 84 6.37 8.54 1.09
C ASN A 84 7.54 9.42 0.60
N LYS A 85 8.12 9.13 -0.58
CA LYS A 85 9.14 9.97 -1.19
C LYS A 85 8.54 11.09 -2.03
N ASP A 86 9.19 12.25 -1.97
CA ASP A 86 8.81 13.41 -2.77
C ASP A 86 9.24 13.26 -4.24
N ASP A 87 10.29 12.49 -4.51
CA ASP A 87 10.86 12.28 -5.83
C ASP A 87 11.09 10.80 -6.11
N LEU A 88 10.33 10.23 -7.02
CA LEU A 88 10.41 8.84 -7.45
C LEU A 88 11.14 8.67 -8.80
N SER A 89 11.82 9.70 -9.29
CA SER A 89 12.45 9.69 -10.63
C SER A 89 13.52 8.62 -10.81
N LYS A 90 14.10 8.12 -9.73
CA LYS A 90 15.11 7.05 -9.71
C LYS A 90 14.51 5.67 -9.44
N ILE A 91 13.24 5.58 -9.12
CA ILE A 91 12.55 4.34 -8.78
C ILE A 91 11.91 3.76 -10.04
N THR A 92 12.41 2.64 -10.52
CA THR A 92 11.93 2.01 -11.77
C THR A 92 10.50 1.48 -11.66
N GLU A 93 10.05 1.08 -10.48
CA GLU A 93 8.69 0.64 -10.23
C GLU A 93 7.66 1.78 -10.36
N ALA A 94 8.08 3.03 -10.14
CA ALA A 94 7.21 4.20 -10.19
C ALA A 94 7.04 4.72 -11.63
N VAL A 95 6.14 4.14 -12.39
CA VAL A 95 5.95 4.43 -13.82
C VAL A 95 5.22 5.75 -14.08
N PHE A 96 4.27 6.10 -13.21
CA PHE A 96 3.54 7.36 -13.29
C PHE A 96 3.20 7.87 -11.89
N TRP A 97 3.70 9.05 -11.56
CA TRP A 97 3.59 9.60 -10.23
C TRP A 97 3.48 11.13 -10.24
N LYS A 98 3.03 11.68 -9.15
CA LYS A 98 2.93 13.13 -8.94
C LYS A 98 4.04 13.58 -8.00
N LYS A 99 4.80 14.57 -8.43
CA LYS A 99 5.81 15.22 -7.57
C LYS A 99 5.10 16.21 -6.65
N TYR A 100 5.34 16.02 -5.36
CA TYR A 100 4.94 16.98 -4.34
C TYR A 100 6.18 17.82 -4.00
N ALA A 101 6.14 19.11 -4.32
CA ALA A 101 7.24 20.02 -4.05
C ALA A 101 6.93 20.80 -2.76
N GLY A 102 7.97 21.03 -1.94
CA GLY A 102 7.84 21.73 -0.67
C GLY A 102 7.43 23.20 -0.77
N ASP A 103 7.17 23.67 -1.98
CA ASP A 103 6.79 25.05 -2.34
C ASP A 103 5.27 25.24 -2.51
N GLY A 104 4.46 24.45 -1.82
CA GLY A 104 3.01 24.66 -1.74
C GLY A 104 2.15 23.58 -2.40
N VAL A 105 2.74 22.55 -3.01
CA VAL A 105 1.99 21.40 -3.52
C VAL A 105 2.04 20.27 -2.50
N PHE A 106 1.03 20.23 -1.63
CA PHE A 106 0.91 19.21 -0.58
C PHE A 106 -0.15 18.18 -0.91
N HIS A 107 0.00 17.00 -0.33
CA HIS A 107 -1.04 15.99 -0.33
C HIS A 107 -2.09 16.33 0.73
N GLY A 108 -3.36 16.41 0.36
CA GLY A 108 -4.45 16.77 1.28
C GLY A 108 -4.60 15.82 2.48
N LEU A 109 -4.19 14.56 2.34
CA LEU A 109 -4.18 13.58 3.43
C LEU A 109 -3.02 13.75 4.42
N GLY A 110 -2.05 14.60 4.12
CA GLY A 110 -0.89 14.82 5.02
C GLY A 110 -1.32 15.32 6.41
N GLY A 111 -2.31 16.20 6.48
CA GLY A 111 -2.91 16.63 7.72
C GLY A 111 -3.72 15.52 8.41
N LEU A 112 -4.43 14.72 7.63
CA LEU A 112 -5.27 13.63 8.11
C LEU A 112 -4.45 12.48 8.72
N LEU A 113 -3.29 12.18 8.12
CA LEU A 113 -2.40 11.12 8.56
C LEU A 113 -1.28 11.64 9.47
N GLY A 114 -1.07 12.94 9.51
CA GLY A 114 0.07 13.59 10.14
C GLY A 114 -0.15 14.10 11.57
N GLY A 115 -1.17 13.66 12.27
CA GLY A 115 -1.34 13.97 13.71
C GLY A 115 -2.07 15.28 14.03
N GLY A 116 -2.56 16.03 13.03
CA GLY A 116 -3.53 17.10 13.24
C GLY A 116 -4.95 16.61 13.44
N VAL A 117 -5.15 15.30 13.38
CA VAL A 117 -6.47 14.64 13.32
C VAL A 117 -6.98 14.24 14.69
N VAL A 118 -6.28 14.64 15.72
CA VAL A 118 -6.60 14.16 17.07
C VAL A 118 -7.96 14.64 17.57
N ASP A 119 -8.53 15.68 16.96
CA ASP A 119 -9.64 16.35 17.61
C ASP A 119 -11.02 16.14 16.99
N ASN A 120 -11.21 15.88 15.71
CA ASN A 120 -12.58 15.94 15.18
C ASN A 120 -13.00 14.91 14.13
N ASP A 121 -12.10 14.26 13.39
CA ASP A 121 -12.53 13.49 12.22
C ASP A 121 -12.40 11.96 12.36
N GLY A 122 -12.05 11.50 13.52
CA GLY A 122 -11.83 10.08 13.80
C GLY A 122 -10.55 9.54 13.14
N PRO A 123 -9.89 8.58 13.75
CA PRO A 123 -8.67 8.00 13.21
C PRO A 123 -8.97 7.24 11.93
N ALA A 124 -8.26 7.56 10.85
CA ALA A 124 -8.23 6.72 9.67
C ALA A 124 -7.51 5.41 10.04
N GLY A 125 -8.24 4.31 10.05
CA GLY A 125 -7.72 2.99 10.33
C GLY A 125 -7.92 2.03 9.16
N VAL A 126 -7.21 0.93 9.21
CA VAL A 126 -7.40 -0.18 8.27
C VAL A 126 -8.33 -1.23 8.88
N SER A 127 -9.10 -1.91 8.05
CA SER A 127 -9.94 -3.01 8.54
C SER A 127 -9.08 -4.21 8.98
N LYS A 128 -9.57 -4.94 9.98
CA LYS A 128 -8.96 -6.22 10.38
C LYS A 128 -8.81 -7.16 9.20
N SER A 129 -9.82 -7.24 8.33
CA SER A 129 -9.80 -8.06 7.13
C SER A 129 -8.61 -7.72 6.21
N LEU A 130 -8.25 -6.45 6.05
CA LEU A 130 -7.06 -6.08 5.28
C LEU A 130 -5.79 -6.60 5.95
N VAL A 131 -5.67 -6.46 7.26
CA VAL A 131 -4.51 -6.98 8.02
C VAL A 131 -4.42 -8.50 7.93
N ASP A 132 -5.54 -9.19 8.02
CA ASP A 132 -5.59 -10.66 7.94
C ASP A 132 -5.21 -11.20 6.55
N ASN A 133 -5.40 -10.42 5.49
CA ASN A 133 -5.01 -10.81 4.13
C ASN A 133 -3.50 -10.77 3.85
N TYR A 134 -2.70 -10.13 4.69
CA TYR A 134 -1.26 -10.28 4.58
C TYR A 134 -0.83 -11.70 4.97
N LEU A 135 0.10 -12.27 4.22
CA LEU A 135 0.61 -13.62 4.47
C LEU A 135 1.59 -13.66 5.65
N ASN A 136 1.94 -14.83 6.10
CA ASN A 136 3.12 -15.05 6.91
C ASN A 136 4.40 -14.76 6.10
N ALA A 137 5.52 -14.56 6.76
CA ALA A 137 6.81 -14.29 6.10
C ALA A 137 7.28 -15.43 5.17
N ASP A 138 6.80 -16.63 5.39
CA ASP A 138 7.06 -17.82 4.56
C ASP A 138 6.07 -17.97 3.38
N GLY A 139 5.15 -17.03 3.19
CA GLY A 139 4.15 -17.03 2.14
C GLY A 139 2.90 -17.87 2.43
N THR A 140 2.77 -18.46 3.61
CA THR A 140 1.57 -19.20 4.00
C THR A 140 0.46 -18.28 4.49
N PHE A 141 -0.79 -18.75 4.37
CA PHE A 141 -1.95 -18.02 4.92
C PHE A 141 -1.95 -18.07 6.45
N ILE A 142 -2.45 -17.00 7.05
CA ILE A 142 -2.72 -17.01 8.49
C ILE A 142 -4.04 -17.70 8.79
N ASN A 143 -4.17 -18.17 10.03
CA ASN A 143 -5.47 -18.47 10.61
C ASN A 143 -5.91 -17.27 11.47
N PRO A 144 -6.84 -16.42 11.01
CA PRO A 144 -7.23 -15.21 11.74
C PRO A 144 -7.93 -15.51 13.07
N ASN A 145 -8.33 -16.78 13.31
CA ASN A 145 -8.94 -17.23 14.55
C ASN A 145 -7.93 -17.79 15.55
N ASP A 146 -6.64 -17.79 15.24
CA ASP A 146 -5.61 -18.21 16.17
C ASP A 146 -5.58 -17.27 17.38
N GLU A 147 -5.57 -17.83 18.58
CA GLU A 147 -5.56 -17.10 19.87
C GLU A 147 -4.44 -16.07 19.98
N LYS A 148 -3.28 -16.33 19.34
CA LYS A 148 -2.17 -15.39 19.33
C LYS A 148 -2.52 -14.03 18.72
N TYR A 149 -3.48 -13.98 17.79
CA TYR A 149 -3.92 -12.73 17.14
C TYR A 149 -4.92 -11.93 17.97
N LYS A 150 -5.24 -12.36 19.19
CA LYS A 150 -5.88 -11.54 20.21
C LYS A 150 -4.91 -10.49 20.78
N ASP A 151 -3.62 -10.77 20.73
CA ASP A 151 -2.58 -9.79 21.03
C ASP A 151 -2.28 -8.96 19.79
N PHE A 152 -2.43 -7.65 19.94
CA PHE A 152 -2.18 -6.70 18.83
C PHE A 152 -0.74 -6.82 18.31
N ASN A 153 0.26 -6.94 19.19
CA ASN A 153 1.65 -7.01 18.76
C ASN A 153 1.97 -8.32 18.04
N ALA A 154 1.41 -9.44 18.50
CA ALA A 154 1.58 -10.73 17.84
C ALA A 154 1.01 -10.76 16.41
N THR A 155 0.07 -9.86 16.10
CA THR A 155 -0.49 -9.70 14.75
C THR A 155 0.59 -9.34 13.72
N PHE A 156 1.66 -8.67 14.13
CA PHE A 156 2.73 -8.21 13.24
C PHE A 156 3.95 -9.14 13.20
N GLU A 157 3.99 -10.15 14.08
CA GLU A 157 5.12 -11.04 14.16
C GLU A 157 5.16 -12.06 13.02
N LYS A 158 6.33 -12.22 12.42
CA LYS A 158 6.59 -13.19 11.35
C LYS A 158 5.59 -13.09 10.17
N ARG A 159 5.17 -11.88 9.86
CA ARG A 159 4.28 -11.57 8.74
C ARG A 159 5.06 -10.99 7.56
N ASP A 160 4.40 -10.88 6.44
CA ASP A 160 4.90 -10.16 5.26
C ASP A 160 5.45 -8.79 5.69
N PRO A 161 6.70 -8.45 5.36
CA PRO A 161 7.31 -7.19 5.79
C PRO A 161 6.56 -5.94 5.30
N ARG A 162 5.75 -6.05 4.26
CA ARG A 162 4.91 -4.94 3.79
C ARG A 162 3.81 -4.57 4.79
N LEU A 163 3.40 -5.50 5.66
CA LEU A 163 2.41 -5.21 6.70
C LEU A 163 2.88 -4.08 7.62
N ILE A 164 4.09 -4.20 8.18
CA ILE A 164 4.64 -3.18 9.09
C ILE A 164 4.99 -1.87 8.37
N GLN A 165 5.15 -1.90 7.07
CA GLN A 165 5.38 -0.72 6.25
C GLN A 165 4.08 0.01 5.86
N SER A 166 2.95 -0.70 5.90
CA SER A 166 1.63 -0.16 5.52
C SER A 166 0.77 0.19 6.72
N VAL A 167 0.91 -0.55 7.81
CA VAL A 167 0.06 -0.45 8.99
C VAL A 167 0.89 -0.10 10.21
N MET A 168 0.47 0.92 10.90
CA MET A 168 1.16 1.40 12.08
C MET A 168 1.05 0.39 13.23
N ASN A 169 2.18 0.04 13.82
CA ASN A 169 2.28 -0.88 14.95
C ASN A 169 2.94 -0.21 16.16
N THR A 170 2.96 -0.92 17.29
CA THR A 170 3.66 -0.45 18.50
C THR A 170 5.16 -0.31 18.22
N GLY A 171 5.71 0.85 18.53
CA GLY A 171 7.12 1.17 18.28
C GLY A 171 7.40 1.76 16.90
N ALA A 172 6.40 1.80 15.99
CA ALA A 172 6.53 2.53 14.74
C ALA A 172 6.87 4.00 15.04
N LYS A 173 7.82 4.53 14.29
CA LYS A 173 8.22 5.93 14.45
C LYS A 173 7.36 6.80 13.57
N PHE A 174 6.57 7.66 14.18
CA PHE A 174 5.94 8.73 13.44
C PHE A 174 7.00 9.74 13.00
N ARG A 175 7.03 10.08 11.72
CA ARG A 175 8.00 11.04 11.18
C ARG A 175 7.75 12.41 11.78
N SER A 176 8.52 12.77 12.80
CA SER A 176 8.59 14.15 13.27
C SER A 176 9.62 14.90 12.42
N THR A 177 9.23 16.00 11.85
CA THR A 177 10.10 16.89 11.09
C THR A 177 11.12 17.64 11.96
N ALA A 178 10.99 17.58 13.26
CA ALA A 178 11.85 18.27 14.20
C ALA A 178 12.32 17.34 15.32
N LYS A 179 13.62 17.06 15.36
CA LYS A 179 14.35 16.55 16.54
C LYS A 179 13.76 15.34 17.25
N GLY A 180 13.81 14.20 16.60
CA GLY A 180 13.61 12.91 17.24
C GLY A 180 12.17 12.40 17.11
N SER A 181 11.99 11.40 16.26
CA SER A 181 10.74 10.65 16.20
C SER A 181 10.53 9.90 17.51
N LYS A 182 9.44 10.16 18.21
CA LYS A 182 9.04 9.36 19.36
C LYS A 182 8.40 8.05 18.87
N PRO A 183 8.69 6.91 19.48
CA PRO A 183 7.96 5.68 19.17
C PRO A 183 6.49 5.87 19.53
N MET A 184 5.61 5.45 18.64
CA MET A 184 4.18 5.46 18.92
C MET A 184 3.80 4.24 19.78
N ASN A 185 2.97 4.49 20.77
CA ASN A 185 2.30 3.44 21.52
C ASN A 185 0.93 3.23 20.88
N VAL A 186 0.82 2.26 19.99
CA VAL A 186 -0.48 1.85 19.46
C VAL A 186 -1.07 0.88 20.46
N ARG A 187 -2.13 1.28 21.13
CA ARG A 187 -2.89 0.38 22.02
C ARG A 187 -3.99 -0.28 21.22
N ALA A 188 -4.07 -1.59 21.34
CA ALA A 188 -5.19 -2.37 20.84
C ALA A 188 -6.47 -2.05 21.66
N TYR A 189 -7.60 -2.40 21.09
CA TYR A 189 -8.85 -2.48 21.83
C TYR A 189 -8.67 -3.43 23.03
N ASP A 190 -9.09 -2.98 24.20
CA ASP A 190 -9.34 -3.92 25.28
C ASP A 190 -10.62 -4.71 24.97
N ASN A 191 -10.78 -5.85 25.65
CA ASN A 191 -11.95 -6.71 25.48
C ASN A 191 -13.28 -6.06 25.93
N THR A 192 -13.26 -4.81 26.39
CA THR A 192 -14.43 -4.07 26.83
C THR A 192 -15.02 -3.19 25.72
N GLY A 193 -14.40 -3.18 24.54
CA GLY A 193 -14.84 -2.40 23.38
C GLY A 193 -14.51 -0.91 23.49
N THR A 194 -13.75 -0.51 24.49
CA THR A 194 -13.28 0.86 24.64
C THR A 194 -12.07 1.08 23.74
N CYS A 195 -12.22 1.97 22.77
CA CYS A 195 -11.09 2.40 21.92
C CYS A 195 -10.08 3.14 22.82
N LEU A 196 -8.98 2.48 23.12
CA LEU A 196 -7.87 3.09 23.83
C LEU A 196 -7.02 3.91 22.84
N LEU A 197 -7.65 4.93 22.25
CA LEU A 197 -6.97 5.90 21.42
C LEU A 197 -6.19 6.86 22.31
N TYR A 198 -4.90 6.89 22.06
CA TYR A 198 -3.99 7.98 22.41
C TYR A 198 -3.96 8.41 23.89
N THR A 199 -3.06 7.83 24.62
CA THR A 199 -2.41 8.60 25.66
C THR A 199 -0.98 8.86 25.22
N SER A 200 -0.69 10.05 24.74
CA SER A 200 0.66 10.58 24.87
C SER A 200 0.90 10.90 26.34
N PRO A 201 2.08 10.58 26.89
CA PRO A 201 2.53 11.21 28.12
C PRO A 201 2.81 12.69 27.89
#